data_e4b2db98fbbaad3b092c2009b015fe59
#
_entry.id   e4b2db98fbbaad3b092c2009b015fe59
#
_cell.length_a   1.000
_cell.length_b   1.000
_cell.length_c   1.000
_cell.angle_alpha   90.00
_cell.angle_beta   90.00
_cell.angle_gamma   90.00
#
_symmetry.space_group_name_H-M   'P 1'
#
loop_
_entity.id
_entity.type
_entity.pdbx_description
1 polymer ?
#
loop_
_entity_poly.entity_id
_entity_poly.type
_entity_poly.pdbx_seq_one_letter_code
_entity_poly.pdbx_strand_id
1 'polypeptide(L)'
;MALTDVRVPNIGDFKDVPIIEVLVKAGDVVKPDDPLVTLESDKAAMEVPAPLAGKVAEVLVGVGDKVSEGAPLLRLETGQGGRAAKAEGENAPDDKAERAKPSEKAADATGADEHGADDAASDADDASTSANVKADRELPRDASGFPRAEGFTAVHASPAVRRIARELDVDLTKVTGTGEKGRITKDDVKRVIARAEGGGSGIPDIPPQDFAKFGAIEVVPMSRLKRLSGPHLHRSWLNIPHVTNADEADITELEAYRRELDTDAKENGYRVTLLAFLMKASVFALKAHPELNASLAPSKDALVFKRYYNIGVAVDTPDGLVVPVIKDVDRKGVLELSQELGQVSERMRAGRIQPADIQGGTFSISSLGGIGGTMFTPIVNAPEVAILGASRAVMRPAWDGAAFKPRLMLPVCVSYDHRAVDGALAARFLRKVCDALSDVRLLVL
;
A
#
# COMPACT_ATOMS: atom_id res chain seq x y z
N MET A 1 46.27 -16.04 8.77
CA MET A 1 44.91 -15.52 8.73
C MET A 1 45.01 -14.02 8.97
N ALA A 2 44.48 -13.21 8.09
CA ALA A 2 44.50 -11.76 8.25
C ALA A 2 43.18 -11.34 8.90
N LEU A 3 43.27 -10.55 9.96
CA LEU A 3 42.11 -9.91 10.61
C LEU A 3 41.82 -8.62 9.85
N THR A 4 40.61 -8.45 9.36
CA THR A 4 40.16 -7.24 8.65
C THR A 4 39.03 -6.61 9.44
N ASP A 5 39.17 -5.33 9.82
CA ASP A 5 38.10 -4.57 10.46
C ASP A 5 37.05 -4.17 9.41
N VAL A 6 35.79 -4.56 9.66
CA VAL A 6 34.64 -4.07 8.89
C VAL A 6 34.14 -2.79 9.56
N ARG A 7 34.02 -1.72 8.77
CA ARG A 7 33.63 -0.40 9.23
C ARG A 7 32.30 0.04 8.62
N VAL A 8 31.64 0.95 9.30
CA VAL A 8 30.43 1.60 8.77
C VAL A 8 30.76 2.28 7.46
N PRO A 9 30.08 1.94 6.34
CA PRO A 9 30.28 2.60 5.05
C PRO A 9 29.81 4.05 5.11
N ASN A 10 29.97 4.78 4.02
CA ASN A 10 29.44 6.14 3.92
C ASN A 10 27.91 6.11 4.00
N ILE A 11 27.38 6.61 5.12
CA ILE A 11 25.94 6.70 5.42
C ILE A 11 25.40 8.14 5.21
N GLY A 12 26.16 9.00 4.49
CA GLY A 12 25.82 10.41 4.28
C GLY A 12 26.12 11.27 5.54
N ASP A 13 25.45 12.40 5.66
CA ASP A 13 25.69 13.39 6.74
C ASP A 13 25.17 12.96 8.12
N PHE A 14 24.90 11.67 8.35
CA PHE A 14 24.36 11.16 9.62
C PHE A 14 25.50 10.86 10.60
N LYS A 15 25.36 11.37 11.84
CA LYS A 15 26.22 11.08 12.97
C LYS A 15 25.41 10.45 14.08
N ASP A 16 26.04 9.58 14.86
CA ASP A 16 25.43 8.93 16.03
C ASP A 16 24.15 8.11 15.70
N VAL A 17 24.22 7.29 14.64
CA VAL A 17 23.11 6.44 14.19
C VAL A 17 23.02 5.21 15.11
N PRO A 18 21.85 4.92 15.73
CA PRO A 18 21.70 3.76 16.59
C PRO A 18 21.62 2.46 15.81
N ILE A 19 22.24 1.40 16.35
CA ILE A 19 22.13 0.02 15.86
C ILE A 19 20.86 -0.60 16.41
N ILE A 20 19.97 -1.06 15.51
CA ILE A 20 18.69 -1.71 15.90
C ILE A 20 18.89 -3.21 16.06
N GLU A 21 19.71 -3.81 15.19
CA GLU A 21 19.89 -5.26 15.18
C GLU A 21 21.30 -5.64 14.74
N VAL A 22 21.86 -6.66 15.39
CA VAL A 22 23.13 -7.30 15.02
C VAL A 22 22.80 -8.70 14.53
N LEU A 23 22.99 -8.92 13.22
CA LEU A 23 22.55 -10.13 12.53
C LEU A 23 23.55 -11.28 12.57
N VAL A 24 24.77 -11.03 13.05
CA VAL A 24 25.86 -12.00 13.09
C VAL A 24 26.47 -12.11 14.50
N LYS A 25 27.05 -13.29 14.81
CA LYS A 25 27.72 -13.58 16.07
C LYS A 25 29.16 -13.99 15.82
N ALA A 26 30.00 -13.85 16.85
CA ALA A 26 31.37 -14.38 16.80
C ALA A 26 31.35 -15.88 16.49
N GLY A 27 32.07 -16.28 15.46
CA GLY A 27 32.12 -17.65 14.95
C GLY A 27 31.33 -17.90 13.67
N ASP A 28 30.42 -17.01 13.26
CA ASP A 28 29.62 -17.16 12.05
C ASP A 28 30.48 -16.98 10.78
N VAL A 29 30.12 -17.68 9.71
CA VAL A 29 30.75 -17.55 8.41
C VAL A 29 29.85 -16.73 7.50
N VAL A 30 30.35 -15.59 7.04
CA VAL A 30 29.63 -14.65 6.17
C VAL A 30 30.19 -14.64 4.75
N LYS A 31 29.31 -14.42 3.79
CA LYS A 31 29.66 -14.24 2.37
C LYS A 31 29.69 -12.74 2.06
N PRO A 32 30.30 -12.32 0.94
CA PRO A 32 30.16 -10.95 0.45
C PRO A 32 28.68 -10.59 0.31
N ASP A 33 28.33 -9.36 0.67
CA ASP A 33 26.98 -8.80 0.65
C ASP A 33 25.97 -9.36 1.69
N ASP A 34 26.38 -10.31 2.55
CA ASP A 34 25.53 -10.73 3.67
C ASP A 34 25.33 -9.56 4.66
N PRO A 35 24.11 -9.31 5.17
CA PRO A 35 23.85 -8.24 6.11
C PRO A 35 24.45 -8.55 7.49
N LEU A 36 25.21 -7.59 8.04
CA LEU A 36 25.93 -7.75 9.31
C LEU A 36 25.22 -7.07 10.48
N VAL A 37 24.82 -5.82 10.29
CA VAL A 37 24.10 -4.99 11.27
C VAL A 37 23.08 -4.11 10.58
N THR A 38 22.00 -3.79 11.28
CA THR A 38 20.98 -2.84 10.81
C THR A 38 21.08 -1.54 11.61
N LEU A 39 21.24 -0.43 10.90
CA LEU A 39 21.30 0.93 11.44
C LEU A 39 19.95 1.62 11.21
N GLU A 40 19.46 2.39 12.16
CA GLU A 40 18.24 3.19 12.01
C GLU A 40 18.60 4.68 11.99
N SER A 41 18.48 5.30 10.82
CA SER A 41 18.52 6.76 10.73
C SER A 41 17.10 7.34 10.79
N ASP A 42 16.96 8.64 11.04
CA ASP A 42 15.65 9.35 11.08
C ASP A 42 14.77 9.14 9.83
N LYS A 43 15.35 8.61 8.74
CA LYS A 43 14.67 8.48 7.44
C LYS A 43 14.56 7.06 6.90
N ALA A 44 15.43 6.14 7.32
CA ALA A 44 15.40 4.75 6.82
C ALA A 44 16.21 3.81 7.73
N ALA A 45 15.81 2.54 7.80
CA ALA A 45 16.64 1.46 8.26
C ALA A 45 17.61 1.06 7.13
N MET A 46 18.90 0.94 7.44
CA MET A 46 19.96 0.64 6.49
C MET A 46 20.74 -0.58 6.97
N GLU A 47 20.85 -1.60 6.14
CA GLU A 47 21.67 -2.79 6.43
C GLU A 47 23.11 -2.54 5.95
N VAL A 48 24.08 -2.89 6.76
CA VAL A 48 25.50 -2.82 6.42
C VAL A 48 25.94 -4.20 5.92
N PRO A 49 26.29 -4.34 4.63
CA PRO A 49 26.70 -5.61 4.05
C PRO A 49 28.17 -5.96 4.37
N ALA A 50 28.50 -7.25 4.34
CA ALA A 50 29.85 -7.75 4.47
C ALA A 50 30.69 -7.40 3.22
N PRO A 51 31.84 -6.73 3.36
CA PRO A 51 32.67 -6.37 2.21
C PRO A 51 33.44 -7.56 1.63
N LEU A 52 33.63 -8.63 2.40
CA LEU A 52 34.40 -9.81 2.03
C LEU A 52 33.84 -11.05 2.72
N ALA A 53 34.03 -12.24 2.10
CA ALA A 53 33.76 -13.50 2.77
C ALA A 53 34.79 -13.77 3.88
N GLY A 54 34.31 -14.23 5.04
CA GLY A 54 35.19 -14.55 6.14
C GLY A 54 34.44 -15.12 7.33
N LYS A 55 35.18 -15.49 8.38
CA LYS A 55 34.60 -15.89 9.66
C LYS A 55 34.63 -14.70 10.61
N VAL A 56 33.53 -14.41 11.29
CA VAL A 56 33.45 -13.35 12.29
C VAL A 56 34.31 -13.73 13.49
N ALA A 57 35.40 -12.99 13.71
CA ALA A 57 36.29 -13.21 14.85
C ALA A 57 35.71 -12.56 16.11
N GLU A 58 35.23 -11.32 16.02
CA GLU A 58 34.71 -10.55 17.13
C GLU A 58 33.70 -9.52 16.64
N VAL A 59 32.60 -9.31 17.38
CA VAL A 59 31.64 -8.25 17.17
C VAL A 59 31.92 -7.14 18.18
N LEU A 60 32.18 -5.91 17.70
CA LEU A 60 32.64 -4.78 18.51
C LEU A 60 31.50 -3.85 18.94
N VAL A 61 30.27 -4.09 18.47
CA VAL A 61 29.12 -3.22 18.69
C VAL A 61 27.91 -4.03 19.15
N GLY A 62 27.03 -3.41 19.93
CA GLY A 62 25.80 -4.00 20.44
C GLY A 62 24.55 -3.28 19.96
N VAL A 63 23.39 -3.91 20.16
CA VAL A 63 22.09 -3.30 19.90
C VAL A 63 21.89 -2.08 20.83
N GLY A 64 21.61 -0.92 20.26
CA GLY A 64 21.46 0.34 20.97
C GLY A 64 22.70 1.24 20.95
N ASP A 65 23.86 0.72 20.49
CA ASP A 65 25.07 1.53 20.34
C ASP A 65 24.90 2.54 19.20
N LYS A 66 25.51 3.71 19.36
CA LYS A 66 25.49 4.77 18.35
C LYS A 66 26.80 4.73 17.56
N VAL A 67 26.69 4.64 16.26
CA VAL A 67 27.84 4.58 15.37
C VAL A 67 27.80 5.70 14.30
N SER A 68 28.97 6.15 13.88
CA SER A 68 29.16 7.14 12.82
C SER A 68 29.97 6.52 11.68
N GLU A 69 30.01 7.16 10.51
CA GLU A 69 30.80 6.72 9.37
C GLU A 69 32.24 6.38 9.77
N GLY A 70 32.74 5.22 9.33
CA GLY A 70 34.09 4.75 9.61
C GLY A 70 34.29 4.07 10.97
N ALA A 71 33.27 4.01 11.85
CA ALA A 71 33.35 3.29 13.11
C ALA A 71 33.51 1.77 12.87
N PRO A 72 34.37 1.06 13.63
CA PRO A 72 34.53 -0.38 13.48
C PRO A 72 33.29 -1.11 14.03
N LEU A 73 32.76 -2.07 13.28
CA LEU A 73 31.58 -2.88 13.61
C LEU A 73 31.97 -4.28 14.12
N LEU A 74 32.84 -4.94 13.38
CA LEU A 74 33.28 -6.30 13.70
C LEU A 74 34.63 -6.61 12.99
N ARG A 75 35.27 -7.71 13.40
CA ARG A 75 36.50 -8.24 12.78
C ARG A 75 36.20 -9.53 12.06
N LEU A 76 36.66 -9.62 10.79
CA LEU A 76 36.59 -10.82 9.97
C LEU A 76 37.98 -11.48 9.84
N GLU A 77 38.03 -12.79 10.05
CA GLU A 77 39.16 -13.62 9.65
C GLU A 77 38.98 -14.01 8.18
N THR A 78 39.85 -13.47 7.32
CA THR A 78 39.89 -13.81 5.89
C THR A 78 40.96 -14.88 5.64
N GLY A 79 40.56 -16.03 5.05
CA GLY A 79 41.49 -17.02 4.52
C GLY A 79 42.19 -16.49 3.28
N GLN A 80 43.49 -16.75 3.11
CA GLN A 80 44.25 -16.39 1.90
C GLN A 80 43.61 -17.01 0.65
N GLY A 81 43.04 -16.19 -0.23
CA GLY A 81 42.59 -16.59 -1.55
C GLY A 81 41.39 -15.78 -2.04
N GLY A 82 41.64 -14.55 -2.54
CA GLY A 82 40.57 -13.79 -3.20
C GLY A 82 41.02 -12.41 -3.64
N ARG A 83 41.73 -12.36 -4.74
CA ARG A 83 42.09 -11.12 -5.46
C ARG A 83 40.81 -10.44 -5.94
N ALA A 84 40.76 -9.12 -5.78
CA ALA A 84 39.80 -8.22 -6.38
C ALA A 84 39.58 -8.51 -7.87
N ALA A 85 38.34 -8.71 -8.30
CA ALA A 85 37.94 -8.71 -9.70
C ALA A 85 37.13 -7.45 -9.99
N LYS A 86 37.76 -6.62 -10.82
CA LYS A 86 37.22 -5.47 -11.53
C LYS A 86 36.27 -5.97 -12.62
N ALA A 87 35.20 -5.25 -12.86
CA ALA A 87 34.23 -5.49 -13.93
C ALA A 87 34.89 -5.40 -15.31
N GLU A 88 34.49 -6.26 -16.21
CA GLU A 88 34.36 -5.99 -17.66
C GLU A 88 33.78 -7.25 -18.37
N GLY A 89 32.70 -7.09 -19.00
CA GLY A 89 32.20 -7.31 -20.34
C GLY A 89 32.23 -8.68 -20.99
N GLU A 90 31.08 -9.00 -21.54
CA GLU A 90 30.87 -9.58 -22.89
C GLU A 90 30.85 -11.09 -23.13
N ASN A 91 29.72 -11.45 -23.77
CA ASN A 91 29.46 -12.51 -24.77
C ASN A 91 29.12 -13.94 -24.37
N ALA A 92 27.92 -14.28 -24.85
CA ALA A 92 27.45 -15.62 -25.14
C ALA A 92 28.27 -16.31 -26.24
N PRO A 93 28.20 -17.64 -26.52
CA PRO A 93 27.08 -18.15 -27.33
C PRO A 93 26.61 -19.61 -27.08
N ASP A 94 25.39 -19.84 -27.61
CA ASP A 94 24.86 -21.00 -28.35
C ASP A 94 25.18 -22.45 -27.94
N ASP A 95 24.16 -23.28 -27.83
CA ASP A 95 23.78 -24.29 -28.82
C ASP A 95 22.50 -25.09 -28.46
N LYS A 96 21.53 -25.08 -29.39
CA LYS A 96 20.73 -26.15 -30.04
C LYS A 96 20.15 -27.26 -29.16
N ALA A 97 18.99 -27.75 -29.34
CA ALA A 97 17.96 -28.00 -30.34
C ALA A 97 16.96 -28.93 -29.66
N GLU A 98 15.73 -29.07 -29.96
CA GLU A 98 15.06 -29.65 -31.10
C GLU A 98 13.51 -29.63 -30.93
N ARG A 99 12.84 -29.09 -31.87
CA ARG A 99 11.71 -29.46 -32.68
C ARG A 99 10.59 -30.36 -32.11
N ALA A 100 9.37 -29.88 -32.17
CA ALA A 100 8.33 -30.41 -33.09
C ALA A 100 7.06 -29.57 -33.09
N LYS A 101 6.68 -29.03 -34.24
CA LYS A 101 5.34 -28.71 -34.75
C LYS A 101 5.06 -29.78 -35.81
N PRO A 102 3.88 -29.88 -36.50
CA PRO A 102 2.64 -29.09 -36.53
C PRO A 102 1.34 -29.93 -36.76
N SER A 103 0.18 -29.27 -36.90
CA SER A 103 -0.81 -29.31 -38.00
C SER A 103 -2.17 -28.84 -37.52
N GLU A 104 -2.70 -27.76 -38.02
CA GLU A 104 -3.51 -27.46 -39.21
C GLU A 104 -4.78 -28.28 -39.39
N LYS A 105 -5.92 -27.61 -39.36
CA LYS A 105 -6.99 -27.42 -40.39
C LYS A 105 -8.24 -26.93 -39.69
N ALA A 106 -8.82 -25.75 -39.99
CA ALA A 106 -9.45 -25.18 -41.16
C ALA A 106 -10.86 -25.75 -41.47
N ALA A 107 -11.72 -24.80 -41.67
CA ALA A 107 -12.98 -24.75 -42.42
C ALA A 107 -14.20 -24.47 -41.55
N ASP A 108 -15.05 -23.60 -41.83
CA ASP A 108 -15.51 -22.69 -42.88
C ASP A 108 -17.04 -22.50 -42.68
N ALA A 109 -17.50 -21.35 -43.10
CA ALA A 109 -18.77 -21.02 -43.70
C ALA A 109 -19.93 -20.44 -42.85
N THR A 110 -20.15 -19.15 -43.07
CA THR A 110 -21.26 -18.47 -43.78
C THR A 110 -22.60 -18.23 -43.10
N GLY A 111 -23.06 -16.97 -43.35
CA GLY A 111 -24.44 -16.50 -43.47
C GLY A 111 -24.74 -15.31 -42.54
N ALA A 112 -24.66 -14.06 -42.90
CA ALA A 112 -25.45 -13.18 -43.78
C ALA A 112 -26.90 -13.04 -43.34
N ASP A 113 -27.28 -11.81 -43.01
CA ASP A 113 -28.27 -10.89 -43.54
C ASP A 113 -28.67 -9.87 -42.48
N GLU A 114 -28.42 -8.61 -42.72
CA GLU A 114 -29.14 -7.51 -43.36
C GLU A 114 -30.51 -7.19 -42.76
N HIS A 115 -30.64 -5.94 -42.34
CA HIS A 115 -31.63 -4.87 -42.64
C HIS A 115 -31.54 -3.87 -41.48
N GLY A 116 -31.35 -2.63 -41.68
CA GLY A 116 -31.75 -1.67 -42.69
C GLY A 116 -32.49 -0.53 -42.04
N ALA A 117 -31.94 0.67 -42.27
CA ALA A 117 -32.56 1.95 -42.61
C ALA A 117 -33.51 2.63 -41.61
N ASP A 118 -33.31 3.78 -41.41
CA ASP A 118 -33.57 5.19 -41.81
C ASP A 118 -34.31 5.91 -40.67
N ASP A 119 -34.29 7.18 -40.40
CA ASP A 119 -34.10 8.39 -41.18
C ASP A 119 -34.10 9.63 -40.25
N ALA A 120 -33.50 10.67 -40.76
CA ALA A 120 -33.85 12.08 -40.78
C ALA A 120 -33.67 12.96 -39.53
N ALA A 121 -32.67 13.77 -39.52
CA ALA A 121 -32.56 15.18 -39.91
C ALA A 121 -33.63 16.16 -39.41
N SER A 122 -33.19 17.18 -38.70
CA SER A 122 -33.59 18.57 -38.98
C SER A 122 -32.64 19.58 -38.35
N ASP A 123 -32.22 20.48 -39.25
CA ASP A 123 -31.48 21.71 -39.07
C ASP A 123 -32.17 22.72 -38.14
N ALA A 124 -31.39 23.59 -37.56
CA ALA A 124 -31.51 25.07 -37.67
C ALA A 124 -30.43 25.80 -36.88
N ASP A 125 -29.59 26.45 -37.65
CA ASP A 125 -29.02 27.79 -37.52
C ASP A 125 -29.34 28.61 -36.27
N ASP A 126 -28.34 29.22 -35.68
CA ASP A 126 -28.14 30.66 -35.84
C ASP A 126 -26.74 31.15 -35.42
N ALA A 127 -26.39 32.20 -36.08
CA ALA A 127 -25.08 32.79 -36.32
C ALA A 127 -24.51 33.68 -35.22
N SER A 128 -23.22 33.89 -35.39
CA SER A 128 -22.44 35.13 -35.14
C SER A 128 -22.02 35.47 -33.71
N THR A 129 -20.74 35.52 -33.44
CA THR A 129 -19.99 36.76 -33.61
C THR A 129 -18.47 36.47 -33.63
N SER A 130 -17.85 36.93 -34.67
CA SER A 130 -16.42 37.01 -34.89
C SER A 130 -15.80 38.03 -33.92
N ALA A 131 -14.72 37.67 -33.27
CA ALA A 131 -13.71 38.62 -32.86
C ALA A 131 -12.30 38.02 -33.08
N ASN A 132 -11.78 38.46 -34.14
CA ASN A 132 -10.45 38.50 -34.66
C ASN A 132 -9.38 38.78 -33.58
N VAL A 133 -8.40 37.88 -33.33
CA VAL A 133 -7.05 38.28 -32.92
C VAL A 133 -6.06 37.47 -33.74
N LYS A 134 -5.61 38.05 -34.86
CA LYS A 134 -4.34 37.71 -35.46
C LYS A 134 -3.22 38.22 -34.52
N ALA A 135 -2.32 37.34 -34.14
CA ALA A 135 -0.90 37.63 -34.00
C ALA A 135 -0.12 36.32 -33.95
N ASP A 136 0.19 35.78 -35.09
CA ASP A 136 1.36 34.92 -35.27
C ASP A 136 2.59 35.75 -34.88
N ARG A 137 3.09 35.54 -33.66
CA ARG A 137 4.44 35.95 -33.28
C ARG A 137 5.29 34.69 -33.42
N GLU A 138 5.94 34.56 -34.58
CA GLU A 138 7.04 33.60 -34.73
C GLU A 138 8.11 33.91 -33.68
N LEU A 139 8.31 32.95 -32.77
CA LEU A 139 9.41 32.98 -31.81
C LEU A 139 10.72 32.71 -32.56
N PRO A 140 11.77 33.45 -32.28
CA PRO A 140 13.09 33.24 -32.93
C PRO A 140 13.58 31.82 -32.63
N ARG A 141 13.91 31.09 -33.68
CA ARG A 141 14.47 29.72 -33.62
C ARG A 141 15.99 29.79 -33.53
N ASP A 142 16.59 28.88 -32.78
CA ASP A 142 18.08 28.70 -32.80
C ASP A 142 18.52 27.89 -34.02
N ALA A 143 19.82 27.76 -34.21
CA ALA A 143 20.44 27.06 -35.33
C ALA A 143 20.08 25.55 -35.43
N SER A 144 19.34 25.00 -34.48
CA SER A 144 18.85 23.62 -34.43
C SER A 144 17.35 23.51 -34.65
N GLY A 145 16.63 24.61 -34.93
CA GLY A 145 15.21 24.61 -35.32
C GLY A 145 14.18 24.56 -34.17
N PHE A 146 14.63 24.66 -32.91
CA PHE A 146 13.74 24.66 -31.75
C PHE A 146 13.40 26.07 -31.27
N PRO A 147 12.16 26.31 -30.73
CA PRO A 147 11.75 27.60 -30.21
C PRO A 147 12.63 28.03 -29.03
N ARG A 148 13.15 29.25 -29.09
CA ARG A 148 13.94 29.85 -28.03
C ARG A 148 12.99 30.36 -26.94
N ALA A 149 12.91 29.65 -25.83
CA ALA A 149 12.21 30.13 -24.64
C ALA A 149 13.03 31.29 -24.02
N GLU A 150 12.51 32.51 -24.05
CA GLU A 150 13.08 33.66 -23.35
C GLU A 150 13.06 33.35 -21.84
N GLY A 151 14.24 33.23 -21.23
CA GLY A 151 14.41 32.94 -19.80
C GLY A 151 15.55 31.97 -19.48
N PHE A 152 15.92 31.08 -20.42
CA PHE A 152 16.98 30.08 -20.19
C PHE A 152 18.40 30.65 -20.11
N THR A 153 18.61 31.86 -20.59
CA THR A 153 19.94 32.52 -20.60
C THR A 153 20.30 33.22 -19.29
N ALA A 154 19.31 33.52 -18.42
CA ALA A 154 19.52 34.21 -17.15
C ALA A 154 19.87 33.29 -15.98
N VAL A 155 19.79 31.94 -16.14
CA VAL A 155 19.98 30.98 -15.06
C VAL A 155 21.39 30.43 -15.06
N HIS A 156 22.05 30.43 -13.89
CA HIS A 156 23.41 29.95 -13.71
C HIS A 156 23.47 28.41 -13.65
N ALA A 157 23.46 27.74 -14.79
CA ALA A 157 23.52 26.29 -14.94
C ALA A 157 24.49 25.83 -16.04
N SER A 158 25.10 24.66 -15.85
CA SER A 158 26.02 24.07 -16.87
C SER A 158 25.22 23.58 -18.10
N PRO A 159 25.86 23.44 -19.28
CA PRO A 159 25.23 22.92 -20.49
C PRO A 159 24.61 21.53 -20.30
N ALA A 160 25.24 20.66 -19.49
CA ALA A 160 24.72 19.33 -19.16
C ALA A 160 23.44 19.40 -18.33
N VAL A 161 23.38 20.31 -17.36
CA VAL A 161 22.17 20.54 -16.52
C VAL A 161 21.04 21.10 -17.36
N ARG A 162 21.33 22.01 -18.27
CA ARG A 162 20.33 22.57 -19.20
C ARG A 162 19.74 21.52 -20.15
N ARG A 163 20.57 20.55 -20.60
CA ARG A 163 20.10 19.43 -21.42
C ARG A 163 19.17 18.51 -20.63
N ILE A 164 19.57 18.08 -19.44
CA ILE A 164 18.76 17.25 -18.55
C ILE A 164 17.43 17.94 -18.20
N ALA A 165 17.46 19.23 -17.89
CA ALA A 165 16.24 19.97 -17.59
C ALA A 165 15.27 20.06 -18.79
N ARG A 166 15.78 20.13 -20.02
CA ARG A 166 14.98 20.07 -21.25
C ARG A 166 14.42 18.67 -21.52
N GLU A 167 15.25 17.64 -21.35
CA GLU A 167 14.81 16.24 -21.51
C GLU A 167 13.69 15.84 -20.52
N LEU A 168 13.69 16.48 -19.33
CA LEU A 168 12.75 16.18 -18.23
C LEU A 168 11.71 17.28 -18.02
N ASP A 169 11.60 18.23 -18.95
CA ASP A 169 10.64 19.37 -18.95
C ASP A 169 10.65 20.19 -17.64
N VAL A 170 11.85 20.41 -17.06
CA VAL A 170 12.03 21.17 -15.81
C VAL A 170 12.39 22.61 -16.11
N ASP A 171 11.58 23.54 -15.62
CA ASP A 171 11.82 24.99 -15.70
C ASP A 171 12.92 25.42 -14.71
N LEU A 172 14.13 25.64 -15.21
CA LEU A 172 15.28 26.03 -14.41
C LEU A 172 15.15 27.38 -13.71
N THR A 173 14.20 28.24 -14.13
CA THR A 173 13.95 29.54 -13.45
C THR A 173 13.32 29.36 -12.07
N LYS A 174 12.67 28.23 -11.83
CA LYS A 174 12.02 27.85 -10.57
C LYS A 174 12.91 26.99 -9.67
N VAL A 175 14.13 26.63 -10.13
CA VAL A 175 15.07 25.78 -9.40
C VAL A 175 16.06 26.62 -8.62
N THR A 176 16.11 26.45 -7.30
CA THR A 176 17.12 27.10 -6.46
C THR A 176 18.43 26.31 -6.56
N GLY A 177 19.49 26.94 -7.09
CA GLY A 177 20.79 26.32 -7.20
C GLY A 177 21.54 26.25 -5.87
N THR A 178 22.06 25.06 -5.52
CA THR A 178 22.86 24.84 -4.31
C THR A 178 24.38 24.79 -4.57
N GLY A 179 24.80 24.83 -5.83
CA GLY A 179 26.21 24.86 -6.21
C GLY A 179 26.91 26.21 -5.97
N GLU A 180 28.22 26.26 -6.20
CA GLU A 180 29.06 27.44 -6.00
C GLU A 180 28.48 28.66 -6.73
N LYS A 181 28.36 29.78 -6.03
CA LYS A 181 27.77 31.04 -6.53
C LYS A 181 26.30 30.91 -7.01
N GLY A 182 25.51 30.01 -6.38
CA GLY A 182 24.12 29.81 -6.75
C GLY A 182 23.91 29.04 -8.06
N ARG A 183 24.92 28.29 -8.52
CA ARG A 183 24.80 27.44 -9.72
C ARG A 183 23.86 26.27 -9.49
N ILE A 184 22.97 26.03 -10.44
CA ILE A 184 22.11 24.85 -10.45
C ILE A 184 22.93 23.62 -10.81
N THR A 185 22.86 22.60 -9.94
CA THR A 185 23.53 21.31 -10.11
C THR A 185 22.57 20.26 -10.68
N LYS A 186 23.08 19.09 -11.10
CA LYS A 186 22.25 17.94 -11.49
C LYS A 186 21.34 17.47 -10.37
N ASP A 187 21.83 17.54 -9.14
CA ASP A 187 21.08 17.07 -7.97
C ASP A 187 19.95 18.03 -7.60
N ASP A 188 20.08 19.32 -7.89
CA ASP A 188 18.99 20.28 -7.74
C ASP A 188 17.84 19.95 -8.71
N VAL A 189 18.15 19.63 -9.96
CA VAL A 189 17.15 19.22 -10.96
C VAL A 189 16.49 17.90 -10.55
N LYS A 190 17.28 16.89 -10.13
CA LYS A 190 16.74 15.63 -9.60
C LYS A 190 15.86 15.82 -8.37
N ARG A 191 16.25 16.74 -7.46
CA ARG A 191 15.46 17.06 -6.25
C ARG A 191 14.13 17.70 -6.60
N VAL A 192 14.08 18.55 -7.63
CA VAL A 192 12.82 19.14 -8.11
C VAL A 192 11.93 18.08 -8.74
N ILE A 193 12.50 17.14 -9.51
CA ILE A 193 11.77 16.02 -10.09
C ILE A 193 11.27 15.08 -8.99
N ALA A 194 12.15 14.66 -8.08
CA ALA A 194 11.77 13.83 -6.94
C ALA A 194 10.73 14.51 -6.04
N ARG A 195 10.73 15.85 -5.97
CA ARG A 195 9.72 16.64 -5.28
C ARG A 195 8.42 16.75 -6.08
N ALA A 196 8.49 16.73 -7.39
CA ALA A 196 7.33 16.65 -8.29
C ALA A 196 6.75 15.22 -8.36
N GLU A 197 7.61 14.18 -8.30
CA GLU A 197 7.22 12.77 -8.24
C GLU A 197 6.84 12.31 -6.82
N GLY A 198 7.41 12.91 -5.77
CA GLY A 198 7.13 12.67 -4.35
C GLY A 198 6.29 13.75 -3.67
N GLY A 199 6.06 14.86 -4.32
CA GLY A 199 5.21 15.95 -3.86
C GLY A 199 3.78 15.71 -4.26
N GLY A 200 2.95 15.53 -3.28
CA GLY A 200 1.53 15.25 -3.26
C GLY A 200 0.74 15.63 -4.52
N SER A 201 -0.31 14.93 -4.72
CA SER A 201 -1.41 14.99 -5.69
C SER A 201 -1.87 16.40 -6.18
N GLY A 202 -1.01 17.39 -6.30
CA GLY A 202 -1.37 18.76 -6.71
C GLY A 202 -2.28 19.51 -5.73
N ILE A 203 -2.57 18.92 -4.59
CA ILE A 203 -3.39 19.56 -3.53
C ILE A 203 -2.47 20.43 -2.69
N PRO A 204 -2.74 21.76 -2.61
CA PRO A 204 -1.95 22.65 -1.77
C PRO A 204 -2.02 22.25 -0.30
N ASP A 205 -0.89 22.40 0.42
CA ASP A 205 -0.89 22.22 1.87
C ASP A 205 -1.82 23.25 2.55
N ILE A 206 -2.42 22.87 3.67
CA ILE A 206 -3.20 23.77 4.50
C ILE A 206 -2.26 24.84 5.08
N PRO A 207 -2.53 26.16 4.87
CA PRO A 207 -1.66 27.20 5.38
C PRO A 207 -1.51 27.12 6.91
N PRO A 208 -0.29 27.28 7.44
CA PRO A 208 -0.08 27.30 8.88
C PRO A 208 -0.80 28.46 9.55
N GLN A 209 -1.45 28.22 10.69
CA GLN A 209 -2.12 29.21 11.48
C GLN A 209 -1.48 29.31 12.88
N ASP A 210 -1.27 30.51 13.37
CA ASP A 210 -0.78 30.74 14.73
C ASP A 210 -1.96 30.73 15.72
N PHE A 211 -2.18 29.57 16.33
CA PHE A 211 -3.30 29.37 17.26
C PHE A 211 -3.09 30.09 18.61
N ALA A 212 -1.85 30.44 19.00
CA ALA A 212 -1.56 31.13 20.23
C ALA A 212 -2.17 32.55 20.29
N LYS A 213 -2.51 33.12 19.12
CA LYS A 213 -3.23 34.40 19.02
C LYS A 213 -4.66 34.35 19.55
N PHE A 214 -5.26 33.19 19.67
CA PHE A 214 -6.66 33.02 20.05
C PHE A 214 -6.83 32.50 21.47
N GLY A 215 -5.76 31.98 22.11
CA GLY A 215 -5.82 31.46 23.49
C GLY A 215 -4.63 30.62 23.86
N ALA A 216 -4.67 30.04 25.04
CA ALA A 216 -3.65 29.12 25.52
C ALA A 216 -3.67 27.84 24.65
N ILE A 217 -2.50 27.37 24.26
CA ILE A 217 -2.33 26.15 23.46
C ILE A 217 -1.42 25.17 24.20
N GLU A 218 -1.63 23.87 23.96
CA GLU A 218 -0.75 22.79 24.36
C GLU A 218 -0.35 22.02 23.09
N VAL A 219 0.95 21.75 22.94
CA VAL A 219 1.48 20.95 21.82
C VAL A 219 1.82 19.58 22.32
N VAL A 220 1.06 18.55 21.87
CA VAL A 220 1.27 17.17 22.25
C VAL A 220 1.80 16.39 21.05
N PRO A 221 2.96 15.70 21.18
CA PRO A 221 3.50 14.89 20.08
C PRO A 221 2.60 13.71 19.77
N MET A 222 2.42 13.42 18.48
CA MET A 222 1.69 12.23 18.02
C MET A 222 2.47 10.96 18.34
N SER A 223 1.75 9.85 18.64
CA SER A 223 2.37 8.54 18.80
C SER A 223 3.14 8.12 17.53
N ARG A 224 4.14 7.23 17.67
CA ARG A 224 4.89 6.69 16.52
C ARG A 224 3.95 6.07 15.48
N LEU A 225 2.98 5.30 15.94
CA LEU A 225 2.02 4.62 15.08
C LEU A 225 1.18 5.61 14.26
N LYS A 226 0.66 6.67 14.88
CA LYS A 226 -0.10 7.72 14.17
C LYS A 226 0.74 8.46 13.15
N ARG A 227 2.03 8.71 13.43
CA ARG A 227 2.97 9.34 12.48
C ARG A 227 3.23 8.47 11.25
N LEU A 228 3.24 7.13 11.40
CA LEU A 228 3.45 6.18 10.30
C LEU A 228 2.16 5.94 9.49
N SER A 229 1.03 5.74 10.16
CA SER A 229 -0.25 5.43 9.50
C SER A 229 -0.88 6.65 8.81
N GLY A 230 -0.69 7.86 9.33
CA GLY A 230 -1.27 9.07 8.77
C GLY A 230 -0.97 9.30 7.29
N PRO A 231 0.30 9.29 6.85
CA PRO A 231 0.66 9.43 5.44
C PRO A 231 0.09 8.30 4.55
N HIS A 232 -0.01 7.06 5.08
CA HIS A 232 -0.61 5.95 4.34
C HIS A 232 -2.12 6.16 4.12
N LEU A 233 -2.86 6.51 5.18
CA LEU A 233 -4.28 6.81 5.10
C LEU A 233 -4.57 8.01 4.18
N HIS A 234 -3.75 9.05 4.27
CA HIS A 234 -3.87 10.23 3.40
C HIS A 234 -3.67 9.86 1.92
N ARG A 235 -2.66 9.03 1.60
CA ARG A 235 -2.46 8.52 0.23
C ARG A 235 -3.62 7.66 -0.25
N SER A 236 -4.17 6.78 0.60
CA SER A 236 -5.36 5.99 0.27
C SER A 236 -6.55 6.89 -0.05
N TRP A 237 -6.81 7.90 0.80
CA TRP A 237 -7.91 8.85 0.60
C TRP A 237 -7.79 9.63 -0.70
N LEU A 238 -6.60 10.14 -1.02
CA LEU A 238 -6.37 10.96 -2.21
C LEU A 238 -6.40 10.15 -3.52
N ASN A 239 -5.96 8.89 -3.50
CA ASN A 239 -5.78 8.10 -4.71
C ASN A 239 -6.95 7.18 -5.03
N ILE A 240 -7.84 6.93 -4.09
CA ILE A 240 -8.97 6.02 -4.26
C ILE A 240 -10.27 6.82 -4.29
N PRO A 241 -11.03 6.81 -5.41
CA PRO A 241 -12.37 7.34 -5.44
C PRO A 241 -13.31 6.43 -4.66
N HIS A 242 -13.43 6.70 -3.35
CA HIS A 242 -14.25 5.91 -2.43
C HIS A 242 -15.74 6.07 -2.71
N VAL A 243 -16.44 4.94 -2.81
CA VAL A 243 -17.89 4.88 -2.68
C VAL A 243 -18.23 3.86 -1.59
N THR A 244 -19.33 4.08 -0.88
CA THR A 244 -19.76 3.20 0.21
C THR A 244 -21.20 2.80 0.02
N ASN A 245 -21.47 1.49 0.04
CA ASN A 245 -22.80 0.91 0.11
C ASN A 245 -23.03 0.38 1.52
N ALA A 246 -24.27 0.47 2.03
CA ALA A 246 -24.65 -0.04 3.34
C ALA A 246 -25.87 -0.94 3.21
N ASP A 247 -25.95 -1.94 4.08
CA ASP A 247 -27.07 -2.90 4.19
C ASP A 247 -27.16 -3.41 5.64
N GLU A 248 -28.15 -4.22 5.94
CA GLU A 248 -28.36 -4.82 7.27
C GLU A 248 -28.51 -6.34 7.15
N ALA A 249 -27.82 -7.06 8.02
CA ALA A 249 -27.97 -8.51 8.16
C ALA A 249 -28.77 -8.85 9.41
N ASP A 250 -29.75 -9.74 9.30
CA ASP A 250 -30.39 -10.35 10.46
C ASP A 250 -29.50 -11.43 11.04
N ILE A 251 -28.91 -11.16 12.18
CA ILE A 251 -27.98 -12.06 12.87
C ILE A 251 -28.60 -12.72 14.12
N THR A 252 -29.90 -12.75 14.22
CA THR A 252 -30.58 -13.24 15.43
C THR A 252 -30.19 -14.69 15.75
N GLU A 253 -30.20 -15.56 14.75
CA GLU A 253 -29.87 -16.98 14.90
C GLU A 253 -28.35 -17.19 15.00
N LEU A 254 -27.57 -16.44 14.20
CA LEU A 254 -26.13 -16.48 14.28
C LEU A 254 -25.60 -16.06 15.66
N GLU A 255 -26.17 -15.01 16.26
CA GLU A 255 -25.78 -14.56 17.60
C GLU A 255 -26.16 -15.59 18.69
N ALA A 256 -27.31 -16.28 18.56
CA ALA A 256 -27.64 -17.37 19.46
C ALA A 256 -26.61 -18.51 19.36
N TYR A 257 -26.27 -18.93 18.14
CA TYR A 257 -25.25 -19.95 17.88
C TYR A 257 -23.87 -19.52 18.35
N ARG A 258 -23.46 -18.26 18.06
CA ARG A 258 -22.20 -17.72 18.55
C ARG A 258 -22.09 -17.78 20.08
N ARG A 259 -23.16 -17.46 20.81
CA ARG A 259 -23.18 -17.51 22.29
C ARG A 259 -23.05 -18.92 22.82
N GLU A 260 -23.64 -19.89 22.16
CA GLU A 260 -23.48 -21.31 22.49
C GLU A 260 -22.00 -21.70 22.36
N LEU A 261 -21.37 -21.44 21.18
CA LEU A 261 -19.95 -21.71 20.95
C LEU A 261 -19.04 -20.93 21.93
N ASP A 262 -19.36 -19.69 22.28
CA ASP A 262 -18.56 -18.87 23.21
C ASP A 262 -18.62 -19.42 24.65
N THR A 263 -19.65 -20.14 25.03
CA THR A 263 -19.75 -20.78 26.34
C THR A 263 -18.69 -21.86 26.46
N ASP A 264 -18.61 -22.77 25.51
CA ASP A 264 -17.61 -23.83 25.47
C ASP A 264 -16.18 -23.31 25.28
N ALA A 265 -16.05 -22.26 24.45
CA ALA A 265 -14.76 -21.62 24.19
C ALA A 265 -14.15 -20.96 25.44
N LYS A 266 -14.97 -20.35 26.30
CA LYS A 266 -14.54 -19.75 27.57
C LYS A 266 -13.88 -20.74 28.51
N GLU A 267 -14.43 -21.96 28.59
CA GLU A 267 -13.87 -23.05 29.39
C GLU A 267 -12.45 -23.43 28.87
N ASN A 268 -12.23 -23.24 27.56
CA ASN A 268 -10.97 -23.47 26.89
C ASN A 268 -10.06 -22.22 26.79
N GLY A 269 -10.40 -21.13 27.50
CA GLY A 269 -9.56 -19.94 27.65
C GLY A 269 -9.56 -18.97 26.46
N TYR A 270 -10.51 -19.03 25.52
CA TYR A 270 -10.66 -18.10 24.43
C TYR A 270 -12.10 -17.62 24.23
N ARG A 271 -12.34 -16.72 23.31
CA ARG A 271 -13.66 -16.11 23.05
C ARG A 271 -14.04 -16.26 21.58
N VAL A 272 -15.28 -16.68 21.33
CA VAL A 272 -15.85 -16.66 19.99
C VAL A 272 -16.56 -15.33 19.76
N THR A 273 -16.01 -14.53 18.84
CA THR A 273 -16.54 -13.20 18.53
C THR A 273 -17.25 -13.18 17.17
N LEU A 274 -18.15 -12.21 16.97
CA LEU A 274 -18.84 -12.00 15.70
C LEU A 274 -17.84 -11.78 14.54
N LEU A 275 -16.64 -11.28 14.83
CA LEU A 275 -15.61 -10.99 13.84
C LEU A 275 -15.14 -12.25 13.10
N ALA A 276 -15.04 -13.40 13.76
CA ALA A 276 -14.72 -14.68 13.12
C ALA A 276 -15.76 -15.08 12.05
N PHE A 277 -17.04 -14.83 12.34
CA PHE A 277 -18.14 -15.05 11.38
C PHE A 277 -18.10 -14.04 10.24
N LEU A 278 -17.81 -12.76 10.54
CA LEU A 278 -17.63 -11.72 9.52
C LEU A 278 -16.50 -12.08 8.55
N MET A 279 -15.38 -12.62 9.04
CA MET A 279 -14.29 -13.09 8.17
C MET A 279 -14.75 -14.23 7.26
N LYS A 280 -15.46 -15.23 7.78
CA LYS A 280 -15.98 -16.35 6.96
C LYS A 280 -17.02 -15.86 5.94
N ALA A 281 -17.95 -14.99 6.34
CA ALA A 281 -18.93 -14.40 5.43
C ALA A 281 -18.28 -13.55 4.33
N SER A 282 -17.23 -12.78 4.69
CA SER A 282 -16.46 -12.03 3.70
C SER A 282 -15.79 -12.95 2.70
N VAL A 283 -15.11 -14.02 3.14
CA VAL A 283 -14.46 -14.98 2.24
C VAL A 283 -15.48 -15.70 1.37
N PHE A 284 -16.65 -16.08 1.90
CA PHE A 284 -17.72 -16.66 1.10
C PHE A 284 -18.18 -15.72 -0.04
N ALA A 285 -18.34 -14.44 0.27
CA ALA A 285 -18.70 -13.43 -0.72
C ALA A 285 -17.55 -13.11 -1.71
N LEU A 286 -16.29 -13.04 -1.23
CA LEU A 286 -15.09 -12.80 -2.06
C LEU A 286 -14.84 -13.93 -3.06
N LYS A 287 -15.16 -15.19 -2.73
CA LYS A 287 -15.10 -16.31 -3.67
C LYS A 287 -16.08 -16.17 -4.83
N ALA A 288 -17.25 -15.56 -4.56
CA ALA A 288 -18.27 -15.30 -5.59
C ALA A 288 -18.03 -14.00 -6.38
N HIS A 289 -17.31 -13.05 -5.78
CA HIS A 289 -17.01 -11.72 -6.35
C HIS A 289 -15.51 -11.42 -6.23
N PRO A 290 -14.66 -12.10 -7.04
CA PRO A 290 -13.22 -12.03 -6.91
C PRO A 290 -12.62 -10.65 -7.21
N GLU A 291 -13.37 -9.74 -7.82
CA GLU A 291 -12.98 -8.36 -8.08
C GLU A 291 -12.70 -7.61 -6.78
N LEU A 292 -13.42 -7.94 -5.68
CA LEU A 292 -13.18 -7.32 -4.38
C LEU A 292 -11.97 -7.95 -3.65
N ASN A 293 -11.45 -9.10 -4.13
CA ASN A 293 -10.22 -9.72 -3.64
C ASN A 293 -9.02 -9.43 -4.57
N ALA A 294 -8.99 -8.24 -5.15
CA ALA A 294 -7.99 -7.81 -6.13
C ALA A 294 -7.17 -6.61 -5.63
N SER A 295 -6.23 -6.20 -6.44
CA SER A 295 -5.56 -4.90 -6.36
C SER A 295 -5.45 -4.32 -7.75
N LEU A 296 -5.47 -2.98 -7.85
CA LEU A 296 -5.21 -2.31 -9.10
C LEU A 296 -3.73 -2.49 -9.47
N ALA A 297 -3.44 -2.88 -10.71
CA ALA A 297 -2.07 -2.98 -11.20
C ALA A 297 -1.37 -1.61 -11.19
N PRO A 298 -0.04 -1.53 -11.11
CA PRO A 298 0.69 -0.26 -11.16
C PRO A 298 0.40 0.58 -12.41
N SER A 299 0.15 -0.07 -13.56
CA SER A 299 -0.27 0.56 -14.81
C SER A 299 -1.68 1.16 -14.77
N LYS A 300 -2.51 0.77 -13.77
CA LYS A 300 -3.91 1.18 -13.56
C LYS A 300 -4.89 0.76 -14.67
N ASP A 301 -4.50 -0.15 -15.54
CA ASP A 301 -5.27 -0.69 -16.67
C ASP A 301 -5.70 -2.15 -16.46
N ALA A 302 -5.28 -2.77 -15.35
CA ALA A 302 -5.59 -4.16 -15.03
C ALA A 302 -5.83 -4.36 -13.53
N LEU A 303 -6.53 -5.44 -13.17
CA LEU A 303 -6.72 -5.93 -11.81
C LEU A 303 -5.86 -7.17 -11.58
N VAL A 304 -5.16 -7.18 -10.46
CA VAL A 304 -4.42 -8.34 -9.96
C VAL A 304 -5.32 -9.13 -9.03
N PHE A 305 -5.92 -10.21 -9.52
CA PHE A 305 -6.75 -11.12 -8.74
C PHE A 305 -5.89 -11.99 -7.82
N LYS A 306 -6.18 -11.96 -6.53
CA LYS A 306 -5.51 -12.79 -5.52
C LYS A 306 -6.27 -14.10 -5.34
N ARG A 307 -5.57 -15.22 -5.39
CA ARG A 307 -6.16 -16.56 -5.21
C ARG A 307 -5.95 -17.12 -3.79
N TYR A 308 -5.76 -16.22 -2.84
CA TYR A 308 -5.64 -16.46 -1.41
C TYR A 308 -6.48 -15.42 -0.65
N TYR A 309 -6.88 -15.75 0.58
CA TYR A 309 -7.84 -14.96 1.34
C TYR A 309 -7.24 -14.62 2.72
N ASN A 310 -6.49 -13.54 2.75
CA ASN A 310 -5.87 -13.02 3.97
C ASN A 310 -6.64 -11.75 4.39
N ILE A 311 -7.27 -11.81 5.54
CA ILE A 311 -8.18 -10.76 5.99
C ILE A 311 -7.48 -9.87 7.02
N GLY A 312 -7.33 -8.59 6.68
CA GLY A 312 -6.93 -7.55 7.62
C GLY A 312 -8.04 -7.25 8.62
N VAL A 313 -7.70 -7.12 9.88
CA VAL A 313 -8.67 -6.83 10.95
C VAL A 313 -8.23 -5.59 11.70
N ALA A 314 -9.05 -4.53 11.67
CA ALA A 314 -8.75 -3.30 12.40
C ALA A 314 -8.81 -3.53 13.91
N VAL A 315 -7.70 -3.33 14.61
CA VAL A 315 -7.56 -3.44 16.07
C VAL A 315 -7.20 -2.09 16.65
N ASP A 316 -8.03 -1.61 17.56
CA ASP A 316 -7.75 -0.40 18.33
C ASP A 316 -6.74 -0.71 19.44
N THR A 317 -5.69 0.13 19.51
CA THR A 317 -4.63 0.05 20.52
C THR A 317 -4.42 1.41 21.19
N PRO A 318 -3.81 1.48 22.37
CA PRO A 318 -3.53 2.77 23.04
C PRO A 318 -2.72 3.74 22.17
N ASP A 319 -1.84 3.22 21.30
CA ASP A 319 -0.98 4.03 20.41
C ASP A 319 -1.64 4.40 19.08
N GLY A 320 -2.78 3.79 18.75
CA GLY A 320 -3.54 4.01 17.51
C GLY A 320 -4.06 2.74 16.87
N LEU A 321 -4.56 2.85 15.64
CA LEU A 321 -5.15 1.75 14.88
C LEU A 321 -4.07 0.91 14.18
N VAL A 322 -4.14 -0.42 14.33
CA VAL A 322 -3.32 -1.39 13.60
C VAL A 322 -4.23 -2.35 12.85
N VAL A 323 -3.81 -2.81 11.67
CA VAL A 323 -4.56 -3.77 10.86
C VAL A 323 -3.72 -5.04 10.68
N PRO A 324 -3.68 -5.94 11.70
CA PRO A 324 -3.07 -7.25 11.53
C PRO A 324 -3.83 -8.08 10.50
N VAL A 325 -3.11 -8.99 9.85
CA VAL A 325 -3.60 -9.85 8.77
C VAL A 325 -3.71 -11.29 9.25
N ILE A 326 -4.92 -11.81 9.24
CA ILE A 326 -5.21 -13.24 9.46
C ILE A 326 -5.10 -13.96 8.12
N LYS A 327 -4.16 -14.88 8.01
CA LYS A 327 -3.84 -15.57 6.76
C LYS A 327 -4.72 -16.81 6.55
N ASP A 328 -4.95 -17.17 5.29
CA ASP A 328 -5.64 -18.41 4.86
C ASP A 328 -7.01 -18.63 5.55
N VAL A 329 -7.80 -17.56 5.64
CA VAL A 329 -9.12 -17.57 6.33
C VAL A 329 -10.09 -18.57 5.68
N ASP A 330 -9.96 -18.83 4.40
CA ASP A 330 -10.76 -19.82 3.65
C ASP A 330 -10.58 -21.26 4.15
N ARG A 331 -9.41 -21.58 4.71
CA ARG A 331 -9.03 -22.91 5.18
C ARG A 331 -9.30 -23.15 6.66
N LYS A 332 -9.54 -22.09 7.42
CA LYS A 332 -9.70 -22.13 8.88
C LYS A 332 -11.17 -22.17 9.29
N GLY A 333 -11.48 -22.93 10.33
CA GLY A 333 -12.79 -22.93 10.97
C GLY A 333 -13.01 -21.71 11.89
N VAL A 334 -14.27 -21.45 12.26
CA VAL A 334 -14.64 -20.32 13.12
C VAL A 334 -13.92 -20.36 14.47
N LEU A 335 -13.76 -21.54 15.08
CA LEU A 335 -13.10 -21.70 16.38
C LEU A 335 -11.59 -21.39 16.27
N GLU A 336 -10.93 -21.90 15.25
CA GLU A 336 -9.51 -21.64 14.97
C GLU A 336 -9.27 -20.15 14.72
N LEU A 337 -10.11 -19.54 13.88
CA LEU A 337 -10.07 -18.09 13.64
C LEU A 337 -10.27 -17.28 14.91
N SER A 338 -11.16 -17.74 15.80
CA SER A 338 -11.44 -17.07 17.08
C SER A 338 -10.23 -17.11 18.02
N GLN A 339 -9.53 -18.24 18.08
CA GLN A 339 -8.30 -18.38 18.87
C GLN A 339 -7.17 -17.50 18.32
N GLU A 340 -6.94 -17.54 17.00
CA GLU A 340 -5.92 -16.74 16.34
C GLU A 340 -6.18 -15.24 16.50
N LEU A 341 -7.43 -14.78 16.33
CA LEU A 341 -7.84 -13.40 16.56
C LEU A 341 -7.56 -12.94 18.00
N GLY A 342 -7.84 -13.80 18.98
CA GLY A 342 -7.54 -13.52 20.38
C GLY A 342 -6.06 -13.27 20.61
N GLN A 343 -5.22 -14.18 20.14
CA GLN A 343 -3.75 -14.12 20.26
C GLN A 343 -3.16 -12.90 19.53
N VAL A 344 -3.60 -12.66 18.29
CA VAL A 344 -3.16 -11.51 17.50
C VAL A 344 -3.56 -10.20 18.17
N SER A 345 -4.82 -10.09 18.60
CA SER A 345 -5.33 -8.89 19.27
C SER A 345 -4.59 -8.58 20.57
N GLU A 346 -4.25 -9.60 21.34
CA GLU A 346 -3.44 -9.43 22.55
C GLU A 346 -2.02 -8.94 22.24
N ARG A 347 -1.35 -9.55 21.25
CA ARG A 347 -0.03 -9.09 20.80
C ARG A 347 -0.03 -7.63 20.35
N MET A 348 -1.07 -7.25 19.55
CA MET A 348 -1.19 -5.87 19.04
C MET A 348 -1.37 -4.87 20.17
N ARG A 349 -2.25 -5.15 21.13
CA ARG A 349 -2.47 -4.28 22.31
C ARG A 349 -1.25 -4.20 23.24
N ALA A 350 -0.43 -5.25 23.29
CA ALA A 350 0.82 -5.27 24.02
C ALA A 350 1.98 -4.57 23.29
N GLY A 351 1.74 -3.95 22.12
CA GLY A 351 2.75 -3.26 21.30
C GLY A 351 3.75 -4.20 20.60
N ARG A 352 3.49 -5.51 20.60
CA ARG A 352 4.34 -6.53 19.98
C ARG A 352 3.94 -6.77 18.53
N ILE A 353 4.16 -5.76 17.68
CA ILE A 353 3.78 -5.77 16.27
C ILE A 353 5.00 -6.15 15.44
N GLN A 354 4.90 -7.19 14.63
CA GLN A 354 5.93 -7.58 13.67
C GLN A 354 5.52 -7.16 12.26
N PRO A 355 6.45 -6.82 11.36
CA PRO A 355 6.13 -6.49 9.98
C PRO A 355 5.33 -7.59 9.25
N ALA A 356 5.59 -8.86 9.56
CA ALA A 356 4.88 -10.00 9.00
C ALA A 356 3.40 -10.08 9.42
N ASP A 357 3.04 -9.47 10.56
CA ASP A 357 1.67 -9.46 11.07
C ASP A 357 0.74 -8.51 10.27
N ILE A 358 1.30 -7.51 9.58
CA ILE A 358 0.55 -6.47 8.89
C ILE A 358 0.66 -6.52 7.36
N GLN A 359 1.31 -7.56 6.82
CA GLN A 359 1.57 -7.70 5.38
C GLN A 359 0.76 -8.83 4.75
N GLY A 360 0.49 -8.67 3.45
CA GLY A 360 -0.13 -9.70 2.62
C GLY A 360 -1.66 -9.76 2.74
N GLY A 361 -2.30 -8.72 3.26
CA GLY A 361 -3.76 -8.57 3.27
C GLY A 361 -4.35 -8.51 1.86
N THR A 362 -5.55 -9.03 1.71
CA THR A 362 -6.28 -9.00 0.45
C THR A 362 -7.57 -8.20 0.55
N PHE A 363 -8.13 -8.13 1.72
CA PHE A 363 -9.37 -7.44 2.08
C PHE A 363 -9.34 -7.13 3.58
N SER A 364 -9.90 -6.02 4.01
CA SER A 364 -9.90 -5.61 5.41
C SER A 364 -11.31 -5.55 6.01
N ILE A 365 -11.40 -5.77 7.33
CA ILE A 365 -12.64 -5.62 8.11
C ILE A 365 -12.38 -4.64 9.25
N SER A 366 -13.23 -3.61 9.35
CA SER A 366 -13.28 -2.68 10.47
C SER A 366 -14.57 -2.89 11.26
N SER A 367 -14.47 -3.18 12.55
CA SER A 367 -15.63 -3.41 13.40
C SER A 367 -15.68 -2.40 14.55
N LEU A 368 -16.77 -1.62 14.59
CA LEU A 368 -17.10 -0.67 15.64
C LEU A 368 -18.24 -1.19 16.55
N GLY A 369 -18.61 -2.48 16.42
CA GLY A 369 -19.72 -3.08 17.13
C GLY A 369 -19.66 -2.97 18.66
N GLY A 370 -18.44 -2.95 19.24
CA GLY A 370 -18.24 -2.74 20.67
C GLY A 370 -18.40 -1.28 21.12
N ILE A 371 -18.30 -0.32 20.20
CA ILE A 371 -18.29 1.12 20.50
C ILE A 371 -19.66 1.73 20.26
N GLY A 372 -20.20 1.57 19.04
CA GLY A 372 -21.49 2.14 18.67
C GLY A 372 -21.60 2.49 17.20
N GLY A 373 -22.53 3.39 16.87
CA GLY A 373 -22.77 3.83 15.49
C GLY A 373 -23.77 2.92 14.74
N THR A 374 -24.42 3.51 13.75
CA THR A 374 -25.35 2.81 12.85
C THR A 374 -24.76 2.60 11.47
N MET A 375 -23.82 3.43 11.08
CA MET A 375 -23.09 3.38 9.81
C MET A 375 -21.80 4.19 9.92
N PHE A 376 -20.77 3.84 9.16
CA PHE A 376 -19.57 4.64 8.93
C PHE A 376 -19.00 4.31 7.54
N THR A 377 -18.07 5.13 7.06
CA THR A 377 -17.42 4.97 5.78
C THR A 377 -15.93 4.69 6.00
N PRO A 378 -15.52 3.41 6.09
CA PRO A 378 -14.11 3.09 6.30
C PRO A 378 -13.25 3.49 5.10
N ILE A 379 -12.02 3.95 5.37
CA ILE A 379 -11.03 4.21 4.32
C ILE A 379 -10.45 2.88 3.84
N VAL A 380 -10.44 2.65 2.53
CA VAL A 380 -9.84 1.46 1.93
C VAL A 380 -8.34 1.40 2.24
N ASN A 381 -7.88 0.27 2.71
CA ASN A 381 -6.47 0.03 3.06
C ASN A 381 -5.68 -0.34 1.79
N ALA A 382 -5.18 0.66 1.06
CA ALA A 382 -4.40 0.41 -0.15
C ALA A 382 -3.21 -0.56 0.11
N PRO A 383 -2.89 -1.50 -0.80
CA PRO A 383 -3.37 -1.67 -2.18
C PRO A 383 -4.62 -2.55 -2.32
N GLU A 384 -5.39 -2.78 -1.27
CA GLU A 384 -6.70 -3.43 -1.34
C GLU A 384 -7.68 -2.53 -2.10
N VAL A 385 -8.75 -3.12 -2.66
CA VAL A 385 -9.78 -2.36 -3.39
C VAL A 385 -11.07 -2.20 -2.59
N ALA A 386 -11.21 -2.87 -1.45
CA ALA A 386 -12.42 -2.77 -0.63
C ALA A 386 -12.14 -3.09 0.85
N ILE A 387 -13.01 -2.57 1.71
CA ILE A 387 -13.02 -2.79 3.15
C ILE A 387 -14.47 -2.93 3.64
N LEU A 388 -14.74 -3.94 4.48
CA LEU A 388 -16.03 -4.13 5.14
C LEU A 388 -16.05 -3.39 6.48
N GLY A 389 -17.08 -2.61 6.72
CA GLY A 389 -17.41 -2.02 8.01
C GLY A 389 -18.56 -2.76 8.69
N ALA A 390 -18.46 -2.99 10.01
CA ALA A 390 -19.56 -3.50 10.80
C ALA A 390 -19.80 -2.59 12.01
N SER A 391 -21.03 -2.10 12.16
CA SER A 391 -21.46 -1.25 13.26
C SER A 391 -22.08 -2.09 14.39
N ARG A 392 -22.68 -1.44 15.38
CA ARG A 392 -23.31 -2.12 16.52
C ARG A 392 -24.61 -2.78 16.10
N ALA A 393 -24.76 -4.08 16.39
CA ALA A 393 -26.02 -4.77 16.22
C ALA A 393 -27.08 -4.26 17.20
N VAL A 394 -28.31 -4.06 16.71
CA VAL A 394 -29.42 -3.53 17.48
C VAL A 394 -30.69 -4.33 17.21
N MET A 395 -31.54 -4.46 18.24
CA MET A 395 -32.89 -5.06 18.07
C MET A 395 -33.78 -4.11 17.29
N ARG A 396 -34.37 -4.60 16.18
CA ARG A 396 -35.32 -3.85 15.35
C ARG A 396 -36.57 -4.69 15.08
N PRO A 397 -37.74 -4.06 14.91
CA PRO A 397 -38.92 -4.74 14.41
C PRO A 397 -38.72 -5.07 12.92
N ALA A 398 -38.76 -6.35 12.57
CA ALA A 398 -38.73 -6.82 11.19
C ALA A 398 -40.09 -7.44 10.85
N TRP A 399 -40.61 -7.13 9.66
CA TRP A 399 -41.86 -7.69 9.17
C TRP A 399 -41.61 -9.10 8.60
N ASP A 400 -42.33 -10.12 9.08
CA ASP A 400 -42.18 -11.51 8.66
C ASP A 400 -43.22 -11.96 7.61
N GLY A 401 -44.02 -11.04 7.12
CA GLY A 401 -45.17 -11.31 6.23
C GLY A 401 -46.53 -11.32 6.96
N ALA A 402 -46.54 -11.42 8.28
CA ALA A 402 -47.76 -11.47 9.10
C ALA A 402 -47.74 -10.52 10.31
N ALA A 403 -46.58 -10.37 10.96
CA ALA A 403 -46.41 -9.55 12.15
C ALA A 403 -44.99 -8.97 12.25
N PHE A 404 -44.83 -7.91 13.03
CA PHE A 404 -43.48 -7.42 13.40
C PHE A 404 -42.91 -8.32 14.50
N LYS A 405 -41.70 -8.84 14.21
CA LYS A 405 -40.90 -9.60 15.17
C LYS A 405 -39.62 -8.87 15.54
N PRO A 406 -39.17 -8.94 16.80
CA PRO A 406 -37.88 -8.41 17.17
C PRO A 406 -36.76 -9.25 16.52
N ARG A 407 -35.90 -8.62 15.74
CA ARG A 407 -34.71 -9.26 15.12
C ARG A 407 -33.47 -8.47 15.46
N LEU A 408 -32.35 -9.16 15.65
CA LEU A 408 -31.04 -8.54 15.89
C LEU A 408 -30.43 -8.20 14.57
N MET A 409 -30.47 -6.91 14.20
CA MET A 409 -29.97 -6.42 12.92
C MET A 409 -28.55 -5.87 13.07
N LEU A 410 -27.64 -6.35 12.23
CA LEU A 410 -26.25 -5.89 12.13
C LEU A 410 -26.11 -4.95 10.94
N PRO A 411 -25.90 -3.65 11.15
CA PRO A 411 -25.56 -2.75 10.06
C PRO A 411 -24.15 -3.05 9.56
N VAL A 412 -24.00 -3.25 8.25
CA VAL A 412 -22.75 -3.45 7.57
C VAL A 412 -22.61 -2.48 6.40
N CYS A 413 -21.38 -2.12 6.07
CA CYS A 413 -21.09 -1.29 4.92
C CYS A 413 -19.82 -1.79 4.20
N VAL A 414 -19.73 -1.55 2.92
CA VAL A 414 -18.52 -1.80 2.13
C VAL A 414 -18.10 -0.52 1.45
N SER A 415 -16.87 -0.05 1.74
CA SER A 415 -16.22 1.01 0.96
C SER A 415 -15.28 0.39 -0.05
N TYR A 416 -15.24 0.95 -1.25
CA TYR A 416 -14.48 0.36 -2.35
C TYR A 416 -13.92 1.41 -3.30
N ASP A 417 -12.89 0.99 -4.06
CA ASP A 417 -12.29 1.76 -5.15
C ASP A 417 -13.18 1.66 -6.38
N HIS A 418 -13.87 2.76 -6.74
CA HIS A 418 -14.82 2.75 -7.87
C HIS A 418 -14.15 2.59 -9.25
N ARG A 419 -12.83 2.57 -9.31
CA ARG A 419 -12.08 2.20 -10.54
C ARG A 419 -12.03 0.69 -10.75
N ALA A 420 -12.13 -0.09 -9.66
CA ALA A 420 -12.03 -1.56 -9.67
C ALA A 420 -13.39 -2.24 -9.49
N VAL A 421 -14.32 -1.60 -8.77
CA VAL A 421 -15.61 -2.16 -8.37
C VAL A 421 -16.71 -1.16 -8.66
N ASP A 422 -17.74 -1.56 -9.37
CA ASP A 422 -18.93 -0.74 -9.58
C ASP A 422 -19.99 -0.91 -8.47
N GLY A 423 -20.96 0.02 -8.43
CA GLY A 423 -21.98 0.04 -7.39
C GLY A 423 -22.88 -1.21 -7.35
N ALA A 424 -23.18 -1.80 -8.50
CA ALA A 424 -24.02 -2.99 -8.60
C ALA A 424 -23.26 -4.24 -8.09
N LEU A 425 -21.97 -4.35 -8.42
CA LEU A 425 -21.10 -5.42 -7.93
C LEU A 425 -20.93 -5.32 -6.42
N ALA A 426 -20.65 -4.12 -5.88
CA ALA A 426 -20.53 -3.88 -4.45
C ALA A 426 -21.83 -4.21 -3.69
N ALA A 427 -22.99 -3.84 -4.24
CA ALA A 427 -24.28 -4.16 -3.64
C ALA A 427 -24.55 -5.68 -3.62
N ARG A 428 -24.25 -6.40 -4.71
CA ARG A 428 -24.36 -7.87 -4.75
C ARG A 428 -23.42 -8.55 -3.77
N PHE A 429 -22.19 -8.08 -3.67
CA PHE A 429 -21.23 -8.57 -2.68
C PHE A 429 -21.74 -8.37 -1.26
N LEU A 430 -22.16 -7.14 -0.92
CA LEU A 430 -22.63 -6.81 0.42
C LEU A 430 -23.89 -7.62 0.79
N ARG A 431 -24.84 -7.75 -0.16
CA ARG A 431 -26.01 -8.60 0.05
C ARG A 431 -25.63 -10.07 0.31
N LYS A 432 -24.64 -10.60 -0.41
CA LYS A 432 -24.13 -11.95 -0.21
C LYS A 432 -23.47 -12.12 1.16
N VAL A 433 -22.77 -11.11 1.67
CA VAL A 433 -22.26 -11.09 3.06
C VAL A 433 -23.42 -11.15 4.04
N CYS A 434 -24.46 -10.31 3.85
CA CYS A 434 -25.63 -10.30 4.72
C CYS A 434 -26.38 -11.64 4.71
N ASP A 435 -26.57 -12.25 3.55
CA ASP A 435 -27.22 -13.55 3.41
C ASP A 435 -26.44 -14.65 4.15
N ALA A 436 -25.11 -14.65 4.04
CA ALA A 436 -24.25 -15.58 4.76
C ALA A 436 -24.27 -15.39 6.28
N LEU A 437 -24.43 -14.14 6.76
CA LEU A 437 -24.61 -13.86 8.19
C LEU A 437 -26.00 -14.21 8.69
N SER A 438 -27.02 -14.17 7.82
CA SER A 438 -28.39 -14.52 8.18
C SER A 438 -28.66 -16.03 8.15
N ASP A 439 -27.82 -16.80 7.46
CA ASP A 439 -27.90 -18.27 7.44
C ASP A 439 -26.50 -18.87 7.72
N VAL A 440 -26.27 -19.24 8.98
CA VAL A 440 -24.97 -19.77 9.44
C VAL A 440 -24.54 -21.05 8.70
N ARG A 441 -25.46 -21.79 8.10
CA ARG A 441 -25.18 -23.01 7.32
C ARG A 441 -24.30 -22.70 6.09
N LEU A 442 -24.42 -21.51 5.52
CA LEU A 442 -23.59 -21.05 4.40
C LEU A 442 -22.12 -20.81 4.80
N LEU A 443 -21.85 -20.69 6.09
CA LEU A 443 -20.49 -20.43 6.61
C LEU A 443 -19.72 -21.70 6.95
N VAL A 444 -20.38 -22.86 7.02
CA VAL A 444 -19.78 -24.16 7.34
C VAL A 444 -19.64 -25.06 6.12
N LEU A 445 -20.14 -24.63 4.96
CA LEU A 445 -19.95 -25.26 3.67
C LEU A 445 -18.72 -24.65 2.96
#